data_6072218fff55b91506242b9e6826da51
#
_entry.id   6072218fff55b91506242b9e6826da51
#
_cell.length_a   1.000
_cell.length_b   1.000
_cell.length_c   1.000
_cell.angle_alpha   90.00
_cell.angle_beta   90.00
_cell.angle_gamma   90.00
#
_symmetry.space_group_name_H-M   'P 1'
#
loop_
_entity.id
_entity.type
_entity.pdbx_description
1 polymer ?
#
loop_
_entity_poly.entity_id
_entity_poly.type
_entity_poly.pdbx_seq_one_letter_code
_entity_poly.pdbx_strand_id
1 'polypeptide(L)'
;WDTPWQPIRESAALLRYWRADLAREALFWHVQQALSASNSKDIGLGFDCRVLYLRAQCAINIESPNDKLNSNLNLVARELAKVRDKGLPEEEFNALVAQKKLELQKLFAAYARADTDILMGQRMRSLQNQVVDIAPEQYQKLRQDFLNSLTVEMLNQDLRQQLSNDMALILLQPKGEPEFNMKALQAAWDQIMAPSTAAATTSVAT
;
A
#
# COMPACT_ATOMS: atom_id res chain seq x y z
N TRP A 1 -5.62 7.35 -5.72
CA TRP A 1 -4.78 7.67 -6.90
C TRP A 1 -4.93 6.59 -7.99
N ASP A 2 -4.59 6.95 -9.20
CA ASP A 2 -4.75 6.11 -10.39
C ASP A 2 -3.43 6.09 -11.18
N THR A 3 -2.92 4.90 -11.47
CA THR A 3 -1.64 4.71 -12.17
C THR A 3 -1.77 3.71 -13.31
N PRO A 4 -0.96 3.82 -14.38
CA PRO A 4 -0.93 2.80 -15.43
C PRO A 4 -0.57 1.42 -14.87
N TRP A 5 -1.26 0.39 -15.35
CA TRP A 5 -0.99 -0.99 -15.03
C TRP A 5 -0.39 -1.73 -16.23
N GLN A 6 0.66 -2.50 -15.99
CA GLN A 6 1.25 -3.39 -16.99
C GLN A 6 0.99 -4.85 -16.61
N PRO A 7 0.57 -5.70 -17.55
CA PRO A 7 0.39 -7.12 -17.29
C PRO A 7 1.67 -7.79 -16.79
N ILE A 8 1.51 -8.69 -15.81
CA ILE A 8 2.64 -9.43 -15.24
C ILE A 8 2.92 -10.63 -16.13
N ARG A 9 3.88 -10.49 -17.06
CA ARG A 9 4.27 -11.53 -18.02
C ARG A 9 5.68 -12.08 -17.81
N GLU A 10 6.44 -11.49 -16.91
CA GLU A 10 7.83 -11.85 -16.62
C GLU A 10 8.15 -11.69 -15.12
N SER A 11 9.18 -12.36 -14.65
CA SER A 11 9.59 -12.33 -13.24
C SER A 11 9.93 -10.92 -12.75
N ALA A 12 10.56 -10.09 -13.57
CA ALA A 12 10.87 -8.72 -13.20
C ALA A 12 9.60 -7.87 -12.93
N ALA A 13 8.54 -8.05 -13.72
CA ALA A 13 7.25 -7.41 -13.49
C ALA A 13 6.60 -7.91 -12.19
N LEU A 14 6.70 -9.21 -11.91
CA LEU A 14 6.20 -9.81 -10.67
C LEU A 14 6.92 -9.26 -9.44
N LEU A 15 8.24 -9.14 -9.47
CA LEU A 15 9.02 -8.57 -8.37
C LEU A 15 8.68 -7.10 -8.13
N ARG A 16 8.50 -6.30 -9.18
CA ARG A 16 8.02 -4.90 -9.06
C ARG A 16 6.64 -4.84 -8.42
N TYR A 17 5.72 -5.70 -8.86
CA TYR A 17 4.38 -5.80 -8.27
C TYR A 17 4.44 -6.14 -6.78
N TRP A 18 5.19 -7.18 -6.39
CA TRP A 18 5.35 -7.56 -4.99
C TRP A 18 5.94 -6.44 -4.13
N ARG A 19 6.90 -5.70 -4.68
CA ARG A 19 7.51 -4.58 -3.96
C ARG A 19 6.52 -3.45 -3.74
N ALA A 20 5.79 -3.05 -4.77
CA ALA A 20 4.77 -2.02 -4.67
C ALA A 20 3.62 -2.42 -3.73
N ASP A 21 3.22 -3.70 -3.75
CA ASP A 21 2.20 -4.24 -2.87
C ASP A 21 2.65 -4.22 -1.40
N LEU A 22 3.88 -4.68 -1.15
CA LEU A 22 4.45 -4.67 0.20
C LEU A 22 4.67 -3.24 0.73
N ALA A 23 5.03 -2.30 -0.14
CA ALA A 23 5.13 -0.90 0.22
C ALA A 23 3.77 -0.33 0.67
N ARG A 24 2.69 -0.66 -0.03
CA ARG A 24 1.32 -0.26 0.36
C ARG A 24 0.90 -0.88 1.70
N GLU A 25 1.20 -2.15 1.91
CA GLU A 25 0.92 -2.84 3.17
C GLU A 25 1.68 -2.20 4.34
N ALA A 26 2.96 -1.88 4.14
CA ALA A 26 3.78 -1.19 5.12
C ALA A 26 3.21 0.19 5.47
N LEU A 27 2.79 0.96 4.45
CA LEU A 27 2.16 2.25 4.62
C LEU A 27 0.87 2.16 5.44
N PHE A 28 0.00 1.22 5.08
CA PHE A 28 -1.26 0.99 5.78
C PHE A 28 -1.00 0.67 7.26
N TRP A 29 -0.07 -0.22 7.53
CA TRP A 29 0.27 -0.64 8.90
C TRP A 29 0.84 0.53 9.72
N HIS A 30 1.74 1.32 9.12
CA HIS A 30 2.29 2.52 9.75
C HIS A 30 1.18 3.52 10.15
N VAL A 31 0.30 3.85 9.22
CA VAL A 31 -0.81 4.79 9.47
C VAL A 31 -1.75 4.24 10.54
N GLN A 32 -2.09 2.95 10.48
CA GLN A 32 -2.94 2.32 11.49
C GLN A 32 -2.34 2.35 12.89
N GLN A 33 -1.03 2.13 13.03
CA GLN A 33 -0.33 2.25 14.31
C GLN A 33 -0.33 3.69 14.83
N ALA A 34 -0.07 4.67 13.96
CA ALA A 34 -0.10 6.08 14.32
C ALA A 34 -1.50 6.53 14.79
N LEU A 35 -2.56 6.08 14.13
CA LEU A 35 -3.95 6.32 14.55
C LEU A 35 -4.24 5.69 15.92
N SER A 36 -3.80 4.47 16.13
CA SER A 36 -3.97 3.76 17.42
C SER A 36 -3.24 4.46 18.56
N ALA A 37 -2.03 4.95 18.31
CA ALA A 37 -1.24 5.70 19.30
C ALA A 37 -1.84 7.07 19.66
N SER A 38 -2.57 7.71 18.75
CA SER A 38 -3.23 8.99 18.97
C SER A 38 -4.56 8.90 19.74
N ASN A 39 -4.92 7.72 20.28
CA ASN A 39 -6.20 7.44 20.91
C ASN A 39 -7.44 7.70 20.00
N SER A 40 -7.24 7.75 18.72
CA SER A 40 -8.32 7.93 17.74
C SER A 40 -9.04 6.59 17.51
N LYS A 41 -9.79 6.15 18.54
CA LYS A 41 -10.50 4.85 18.53
C LYS A 41 -11.68 4.81 17.56
N ASP A 42 -12.10 5.98 17.09
CA ASP A 42 -13.31 6.14 16.27
C ASP A 42 -12.99 6.23 14.76
N ILE A 43 -11.77 5.84 14.36
CA ILE A 43 -11.36 5.84 12.95
C ILE A 43 -11.30 4.42 12.44
N GLY A 44 -12.10 4.11 11.41
CA GLY A 44 -11.89 2.95 10.55
C GLY A 44 -10.94 3.31 9.40
N LEU A 45 -9.93 2.50 9.16
CA LEU A 45 -9.00 2.66 8.04
C LEU A 45 -9.05 1.41 7.16
N GLY A 46 -9.29 1.61 5.87
CA GLY A 46 -9.25 0.57 4.85
C GLY A 46 -8.37 0.98 3.69
N PHE A 47 -7.84 0.01 3.00
CA PHE A 47 -7.06 0.20 1.79
C PHE A 47 -7.54 -0.75 0.71
N ASP A 48 -7.83 -0.22 -0.47
CA ASP A 48 -8.28 -1.01 -1.63
C ASP A 48 -7.52 -0.59 -2.89
N CYS A 49 -7.05 -1.58 -3.64
CA CYS A 49 -6.49 -1.39 -4.97
C CYS A 49 -7.14 -2.36 -5.92
N ARG A 50 -7.65 -1.85 -7.02
CA ARG A 50 -8.24 -2.67 -8.10
C ARG A 50 -7.62 -2.31 -9.43
N VAL A 51 -7.47 -3.31 -10.29
CA VAL A 51 -7.01 -3.12 -11.66
C VAL A 51 -8.19 -3.22 -12.61
N LEU A 52 -8.46 -2.11 -13.30
CA LEU A 52 -9.51 -2.01 -14.31
C LEU A 52 -8.94 -1.34 -15.56
N TYR A 53 -9.19 -1.90 -16.73
CA TYR A 53 -8.80 -1.33 -18.02
C TYR A 53 -7.32 -0.90 -18.09
N LEU A 54 -6.41 -1.74 -17.59
CA LEU A 54 -4.95 -1.47 -17.52
C LEU A 54 -4.60 -0.23 -16.67
N ARG A 55 -5.43 0.09 -15.69
CA ARG A 55 -5.19 1.11 -14.68
C ARG A 55 -5.30 0.51 -13.29
N ALA A 56 -4.35 0.81 -12.42
CA ALA A 56 -4.41 0.48 -11.00
C ALA A 56 -5.00 1.67 -10.26
N GLN A 57 -6.19 1.48 -9.70
CA GLN A 57 -6.89 2.47 -8.90
C GLN A 57 -6.79 2.08 -7.43
N CYS A 58 -6.15 2.93 -6.64
CA CYS A 58 -5.97 2.72 -5.21
C CYS A 58 -6.70 3.79 -4.40
N ALA A 59 -7.33 3.37 -3.32
CA ALA A 59 -8.04 4.25 -2.39
C ALA A 59 -7.67 3.93 -0.95
N ILE A 60 -7.59 4.96 -0.12
CA ILE A 60 -7.58 4.86 1.33
C ILE A 60 -8.97 5.24 1.80
N ASN A 61 -9.66 4.31 2.44
CA ASN A 61 -10.98 4.53 3.00
C ASN A 61 -10.83 4.94 4.47
N ILE A 62 -11.43 6.06 4.85
CA ILE A 62 -11.39 6.59 6.20
C ILE A 62 -12.83 6.70 6.69
N GLU A 63 -13.17 5.91 7.70
CA GLU A 63 -14.44 6.01 8.39
C GLU A 63 -14.26 6.85 9.65
N SER A 64 -15.06 7.89 9.81
CA SER A 64 -14.93 8.85 10.90
C SER A 64 -16.27 9.46 11.27
N PRO A 65 -16.53 9.73 12.57
CA PRO A 65 -17.63 10.61 12.97
C PRO A 65 -17.52 11.97 12.30
N ASN A 66 -18.67 12.58 11.96
CA ASN A 66 -18.71 13.85 11.24
C ASN A 66 -17.99 15.00 11.96
N ASP A 67 -18.13 15.09 13.27
CA ASP A 67 -17.49 16.10 14.11
C ASP A 67 -15.97 15.97 14.18
N LYS A 68 -15.42 14.77 13.86
CA LYS A 68 -13.98 14.47 13.86
C LYS A 68 -13.38 14.32 12.48
N LEU A 69 -14.18 14.38 11.42
CA LEU A 69 -13.73 14.09 10.05
C LEU A 69 -12.53 14.94 9.65
N ASN A 70 -12.56 16.24 9.88
CA ASN A 70 -11.46 17.16 9.55
C ASN A 70 -10.16 16.79 10.27
N SER A 71 -10.23 16.57 11.58
CA SER A 71 -9.04 16.25 12.37
C SER A 71 -8.46 14.90 11.99
N ASN A 72 -9.31 13.92 11.75
CA ASN A 72 -8.92 12.56 11.36
C ASN A 72 -8.31 12.52 9.96
N LEU A 73 -8.93 13.22 9.00
CA LEU A 73 -8.40 13.35 7.64
C LEU A 73 -7.02 14.02 7.64
N ASN A 74 -6.86 15.11 8.40
CA ASN A 74 -5.59 15.82 8.54
C ASN A 74 -4.52 14.96 9.22
N LEU A 75 -4.89 14.11 10.18
CA LEU A 75 -3.97 13.19 10.85
C LEU A 75 -3.43 12.15 9.85
N VAL A 76 -4.32 11.54 9.06
CA VAL A 76 -3.93 10.61 8.01
C VAL A 76 -3.03 11.29 6.98
N ALA A 77 -3.39 12.48 6.50
CA ALA A 77 -2.57 13.24 5.56
C ALA A 77 -1.15 13.50 6.09
N ARG A 78 -1.02 13.88 7.37
CA ARG A 78 0.29 14.12 7.99
C ARG A 78 1.14 12.86 8.07
N GLU A 79 0.55 11.72 8.41
CA GLU A 79 1.28 10.45 8.46
C GLU A 79 1.72 10.01 7.06
N LEU A 80 0.88 10.16 6.04
CA LEU A 80 1.26 9.91 4.65
C LEU A 80 2.41 10.82 4.20
N ALA A 81 2.32 12.12 4.50
CA ALA A 81 3.38 13.08 4.18
C ALA A 81 4.71 12.75 4.90
N LYS A 82 4.65 12.34 6.17
CA LYS A 82 5.84 11.89 6.91
C LYS A 82 6.53 10.71 6.23
N VAL A 83 5.76 9.69 5.84
CA VAL A 83 6.32 8.51 5.16
C VAL A 83 6.91 8.88 3.81
N ARG A 84 6.26 9.74 3.03
CA ARG A 84 6.80 10.23 1.76
C ARG A 84 8.13 10.94 1.95
N ASP A 85 8.23 11.84 2.94
CA ASP A 85 9.37 12.74 3.11
C ASP A 85 10.52 12.08 3.90
N LYS A 86 10.20 11.27 4.90
CA LYS A 86 11.19 10.66 5.81
C LYS A 86 11.37 9.15 5.61
N GLY A 87 10.44 8.50 4.92
CA GLY A 87 10.40 7.04 4.79
C GLY A 87 9.77 6.34 6.01
N LEU A 88 9.69 5.03 5.88
CA LEU A 88 9.26 4.12 6.95
C LEU A 88 10.36 3.98 8.01
N PRO A 89 9.99 3.83 9.28
CA PRO A 89 10.93 3.41 10.32
C PRO A 89 11.52 2.04 10.00
N GLU A 90 12.83 1.88 10.20
CA GLU A 90 13.52 0.62 9.90
C GLU A 90 13.00 -0.54 10.75
N GLU A 91 12.59 -0.28 11.97
CA GLU A 91 11.98 -1.29 12.85
C GLU A 91 10.69 -1.84 12.29
N GLU A 92 9.82 -0.97 11.76
CA GLU A 92 8.55 -1.39 11.13
C GLU A 92 8.80 -2.21 9.86
N PHE A 93 9.78 -1.80 9.05
CA PHE A 93 10.21 -2.56 7.88
C PHE A 93 10.69 -3.96 8.26
N ASN A 94 11.59 -4.06 9.25
CA ASN A 94 12.15 -5.34 9.70
C ASN A 94 11.06 -6.26 10.26
N ALA A 95 10.12 -5.73 11.03
CA ALA A 95 8.98 -6.48 11.56
C ALA A 95 8.09 -7.02 10.43
N LEU A 96 7.78 -6.20 9.43
CA LEU A 96 6.99 -6.61 8.27
C LEU A 96 7.69 -7.72 7.47
N VAL A 97 8.98 -7.57 7.17
CA VAL A 97 9.75 -8.59 6.43
C VAL A 97 9.81 -9.91 7.22
N ALA A 98 10.02 -9.85 8.53
CA ALA A 98 10.00 -11.05 9.39
C ALA A 98 8.63 -11.74 9.36
N GLN A 99 7.55 -10.97 9.45
CA GLN A 99 6.19 -11.50 9.33
C GLN A 99 5.97 -12.19 7.97
N LYS A 100 6.37 -11.55 6.87
CA LYS A 100 6.22 -12.13 5.51
C LYS A 100 7.03 -13.41 5.32
N LYS A 101 8.22 -13.49 5.89
CA LYS A 101 9.02 -14.75 5.90
C LYS A 101 8.30 -15.87 6.67
N LEU A 102 7.69 -15.55 7.80
CA LEU A 102 6.91 -16.53 8.57
C LEU A 102 5.63 -16.96 7.83
N GLU A 103 4.93 -16.03 7.20
CA GLU A 103 3.75 -16.32 6.36
C GLU A 103 4.13 -17.26 5.21
N LEU A 104 5.26 -17.01 4.54
CA LEU A 104 5.77 -17.86 3.48
C LEU A 104 6.06 -19.29 3.98
N GLN A 105 6.71 -19.43 5.13
CA GLN A 105 6.97 -20.74 5.74
C GLN A 105 5.67 -21.51 6.06
N LYS A 106 4.68 -20.82 6.64
CA LYS A 106 3.36 -21.41 6.94
C LYS A 106 2.62 -21.81 5.66
N LEU A 107 2.68 -21.00 4.62
CA LEU A 107 2.07 -21.30 3.32
C LEU A 107 2.64 -22.61 2.75
N PHE A 108 3.95 -22.80 2.77
CA PHE A 108 4.57 -24.01 2.23
C PHE A 108 4.37 -25.24 3.11
N ALA A 109 4.32 -25.08 4.43
CA ALA A 109 3.92 -26.16 5.31
C ALA A 109 2.47 -26.64 5.05
N ALA A 110 1.60 -25.74 4.62
CA ALA A 110 0.23 -26.06 4.21
C ALA A 110 0.19 -26.71 2.81
N TYR A 111 1.00 -26.26 1.86
CA TYR A 111 1.10 -26.86 0.52
C TYR A 111 1.50 -28.34 0.55
N ALA A 112 2.40 -28.73 1.45
CA ALA A 112 2.81 -30.13 1.62
C ALA A 112 1.65 -31.06 2.07
N ARG A 113 0.54 -30.47 2.49
CA ARG A 113 -0.68 -31.17 2.95
C ARG A 113 -1.91 -30.90 2.08
N ALA A 114 -1.74 -30.13 1.00
CA ALA A 114 -2.86 -29.74 0.14
C ALA A 114 -3.29 -30.89 -0.74
N ASP A 115 -4.62 -31.09 -0.85
CA ASP A 115 -5.21 -32.06 -1.75
C ASP A 115 -4.95 -31.67 -3.23
N THR A 116 -4.81 -32.68 -4.06
CA THR A 116 -4.58 -32.54 -5.52
C THR A 116 -5.64 -31.65 -6.19
N ASP A 117 -6.89 -31.72 -5.72
CA ASP A 117 -8.00 -30.91 -6.24
C ASP A 117 -7.83 -29.42 -6.02
N ILE A 118 -7.23 -29.01 -4.89
CA ILE A 118 -6.91 -27.61 -4.60
C ILE A 118 -5.84 -27.10 -5.56
N LEU A 119 -4.80 -27.89 -5.80
CA LEU A 119 -3.72 -27.58 -6.74
C LEU A 119 -4.20 -27.49 -8.18
N MET A 120 -5.08 -28.44 -8.59
CA MET A 120 -5.73 -28.41 -9.90
C MET A 120 -6.60 -27.18 -10.08
N GLY A 121 -7.41 -26.81 -9.09
CA GLY A 121 -8.24 -25.62 -9.11
C GLY A 121 -7.42 -24.31 -9.21
N GLN A 122 -6.25 -24.26 -8.60
CA GLN A 122 -5.33 -23.12 -8.73
C GLN A 122 -4.77 -23.02 -10.15
N ARG A 123 -4.29 -24.13 -10.75
CA ARG A 123 -3.80 -24.17 -12.12
C ARG A 123 -4.86 -23.77 -13.14
N MET A 124 -6.08 -24.24 -12.97
CA MET A 124 -7.18 -23.85 -13.84
C MET A 124 -7.47 -22.35 -13.78
N ARG A 125 -7.47 -21.76 -12.59
CA ARG A 125 -7.63 -20.29 -12.44
C ARG A 125 -6.49 -19.51 -13.07
N SER A 126 -5.25 -19.98 -12.95
CA SER A 126 -4.09 -19.34 -13.59
C SER A 126 -4.22 -19.36 -15.12
N LEU A 127 -4.66 -20.49 -15.69
CA LEU A 127 -4.93 -20.62 -17.13
C LEU A 127 -6.07 -19.69 -17.59
N GLN A 128 -7.17 -19.64 -16.85
CA GLN A 128 -8.32 -18.78 -17.17
C GLN A 128 -7.95 -17.28 -17.12
N ASN A 129 -7.09 -16.90 -16.19
CA ASN A 129 -6.64 -15.51 -16.01
C ASN A 129 -5.41 -15.17 -16.87
N GLN A 130 -4.93 -16.10 -17.69
CA GLN A 130 -3.70 -15.92 -18.50
C GLN A 130 -2.48 -15.47 -17.68
N VAL A 131 -2.40 -15.91 -16.41
CA VAL A 131 -1.28 -15.66 -15.53
C VAL A 131 -0.29 -16.82 -15.68
N VAL A 132 1.00 -16.51 -15.70
CA VAL A 132 2.05 -17.53 -15.72
C VAL A 132 1.93 -18.39 -14.47
N ASP A 133 1.70 -19.69 -14.65
CA ASP A 133 1.70 -20.67 -13.56
C ASP A 133 3.15 -20.94 -13.15
N ILE A 134 3.47 -20.62 -11.90
CA ILE A 134 4.79 -20.85 -11.31
C ILE A 134 4.67 -22.08 -10.40
N ALA A 135 5.56 -23.05 -10.57
CA ALA A 135 5.57 -24.21 -9.69
C ALA A 135 5.78 -23.76 -8.23
N PRO A 136 5.12 -24.40 -7.24
CA PRO A 136 5.20 -24.00 -5.84
C PRO A 136 6.63 -23.80 -5.32
N GLU A 137 7.54 -24.69 -5.66
CA GLU A 137 8.94 -24.63 -5.24
C GLU A 137 9.68 -23.44 -5.87
N GLN A 138 9.38 -23.13 -7.13
CA GLN A 138 9.92 -21.94 -7.81
C GLN A 138 9.36 -20.66 -7.20
N TYR A 139 8.06 -20.64 -6.90
CA TYR A 139 7.42 -19.51 -6.22
C TYR A 139 8.06 -19.29 -4.84
N GLN A 140 8.25 -20.36 -4.06
CA GLN A 140 8.90 -20.30 -2.75
C GLN A 140 10.27 -19.66 -2.84
N LYS A 141 11.12 -20.20 -3.72
CA LYS A 141 12.47 -19.70 -3.91
C LYS A 141 12.47 -18.24 -4.34
N LEU A 142 11.68 -17.89 -5.33
CA LEU A 142 11.61 -16.52 -5.85
C LEU A 142 11.12 -15.53 -4.79
N ARG A 143 10.11 -15.92 -4.00
CA ARG A 143 9.57 -15.08 -2.92
C ARG A 143 10.55 -14.94 -1.77
N GLN A 144 11.27 -16.00 -1.42
CA GLN A 144 12.29 -15.96 -0.38
C GLN A 144 13.48 -15.10 -0.78
N ASP A 145 13.98 -15.25 -2.02
CA ASP A 145 15.06 -14.44 -2.57
C ASP A 145 14.64 -12.95 -2.61
N PHE A 146 13.41 -12.66 -3.03
CA PHE A 146 12.82 -11.33 -2.99
C PHE A 146 12.87 -10.74 -1.57
N LEU A 147 12.31 -11.45 -0.57
CA LEU A 147 12.28 -10.95 0.82
C LEU A 147 13.68 -10.79 1.43
N ASN A 148 14.65 -11.59 0.99
CA ASN A 148 16.04 -11.49 1.46
C ASN A 148 16.81 -10.32 0.82
N SER A 149 16.45 -9.94 -0.41
CA SER A 149 17.09 -8.83 -1.13
C SER A 149 16.46 -7.48 -0.85
N LEU A 150 15.31 -7.47 -0.15
CA LEU A 150 14.53 -6.25 0.09
C LEU A 150 15.23 -5.35 1.11
N THR A 151 15.24 -4.05 0.83
CA THR A 151 15.74 -3.02 1.74
C THR A 151 14.66 -1.98 2.03
N VAL A 152 14.75 -1.29 3.17
CA VAL A 152 13.81 -0.21 3.51
C VAL A 152 13.83 0.89 2.46
N GLU A 153 14.98 1.20 1.88
CA GLU A 153 15.10 2.24 0.85
C GLU A 153 14.35 1.88 -0.44
N MET A 154 14.33 0.60 -0.82
CA MET A 154 13.53 0.15 -1.98
C MET A 154 12.04 0.40 -1.77
N LEU A 155 11.51 0.12 -0.57
CA LEU A 155 10.12 0.42 -0.23
C LEU A 155 9.87 1.94 -0.16
N ASN A 156 10.79 2.69 0.41
CA ASN A 156 10.69 4.14 0.51
C ASN A 156 10.65 4.82 -0.86
N GLN A 157 11.40 4.32 -1.85
CA GLN A 157 11.33 4.81 -3.22
C GLN A 157 9.95 4.58 -3.84
N ASP A 158 9.38 3.38 -3.68
CA ASP A 158 8.04 3.07 -4.18
C ASP A 158 6.98 3.92 -3.47
N LEU A 159 7.10 4.13 -2.17
CA LEU A 159 6.18 4.96 -1.40
C LEU A 159 6.24 6.43 -1.80
N ARG A 160 7.44 6.99 -1.99
CA ARG A 160 7.59 8.35 -2.51
C ARG A 160 6.91 8.50 -3.86
N GLN A 161 7.10 7.55 -4.76
CA GLN A 161 6.46 7.56 -6.07
C GLN A 161 4.92 7.48 -5.94
N GLN A 162 4.40 6.58 -5.13
CA GLN A 162 2.96 6.42 -4.94
C GLN A 162 2.32 7.64 -4.29
N LEU A 163 2.94 8.18 -3.23
CA LEU A 163 2.44 9.31 -2.45
C LEU A 163 2.65 10.68 -3.13
N SER A 164 3.39 10.72 -4.24
CA SER A 164 3.56 11.91 -5.09
C SER A 164 2.47 12.03 -6.16
N ASN A 165 1.59 11.03 -6.30
CA ASN A 165 0.45 11.14 -7.19
C ASN A 165 -0.65 12.03 -6.57
N ASP A 166 -1.37 12.75 -7.43
CA ASP A 166 -2.54 13.52 -7.00
C ASP A 166 -3.60 12.60 -6.42
N MET A 167 -4.17 13.01 -5.30
CA MET A 167 -5.22 12.29 -4.59
C MET A 167 -6.48 13.14 -4.53
N ALA A 168 -7.56 12.65 -5.15
CA ALA A 168 -8.87 13.25 -5.04
C ALA A 168 -9.60 12.71 -3.79
N LEU A 169 -10.25 13.60 -3.05
CA LEU A 169 -11.13 13.23 -1.93
C LEU A 169 -12.55 12.95 -2.44
N ILE A 170 -13.11 11.85 -1.96
CA ILE A 170 -14.49 11.47 -2.18
C ILE A 170 -15.14 11.28 -0.81
N LEU A 171 -16.19 12.02 -0.53
CA LEU A 171 -16.94 11.90 0.71
C LEU A 171 -18.26 11.18 0.48
N LEU A 172 -18.50 10.14 1.26
CA LEU A 172 -19.76 9.42 1.33
C LEU A 172 -20.40 9.72 2.68
N GLN A 173 -21.61 10.28 2.67
CA GLN A 173 -22.36 10.61 3.87
C GLN A 173 -23.77 9.99 3.84
N PRO A 174 -24.34 9.67 5.02
CA PRO A 174 -25.75 9.34 5.11
C PRO A 174 -26.62 10.49 4.61
N LYS A 175 -27.74 10.16 3.99
CA LYS A 175 -28.70 11.16 3.52
C LYS A 175 -29.28 11.97 4.70
N GLY A 176 -29.24 13.30 4.58
CA GLY A 176 -29.77 14.22 5.58
C GLY A 176 -28.73 14.77 6.55
N GLU A 177 -27.47 14.33 6.48
CA GLU A 177 -26.38 14.95 7.23
C GLU A 177 -25.98 16.30 6.62
N PRO A 178 -25.45 17.25 7.45
CA PRO A 178 -24.94 18.53 6.97
C PRO A 178 -23.85 18.34 5.92
N GLU A 179 -23.91 19.11 4.84
CA GLU A 179 -22.89 19.05 3.78
C GLU A 179 -21.56 19.63 4.27
N PHE A 180 -20.46 18.93 3.96
CA PHE A 180 -19.11 19.45 4.16
C PHE A 180 -18.67 20.34 3.00
N ASN A 181 -17.85 21.33 3.32
CA ASN A 181 -17.18 22.12 2.29
C ASN A 181 -16.03 21.30 1.68
N MET A 182 -16.33 20.55 0.62
CA MET A 182 -15.38 19.68 -0.06
C MET A 182 -14.15 20.43 -0.60
N LYS A 183 -14.31 21.69 -1.03
CA LYS A 183 -13.18 22.51 -1.48
C LYS A 183 -12.22 22.83 -0.35
N ALA A 184 -12.72 23.11 0.83
CA ALA A 184 -11.90 23.37 2.02
C ALA A 184 -11.20 22.08 2.50
N LEU A 185 -11.89 20.94 2.48
CA LEU A 185 -11.30 19.63 2.80
C LEU A 185 -10.16 19.28 1.84
N GLN A 186 -10.39 19.42 0.53
CA GLN A 186 -9.38 19.14 -0.49
C GLN A 186 -8.18 20.10 -0.34
N ALA A 187 -8.43 21.40 -0.14
CA ALA A 187 -7.36 22.37 0.04
C ALA A 187 -6.50 22.10 1.28
N ALA A 188 -7.10 21.69 2.40
CA ALA A 188 -6.37 21.30 3.61
C ALA A 188 -5.53 20.03 3.40
N TRP A 189 -6.08 19.05 2.70
CA TRP A 189 -5.36 17.84 2.30
C TRP A 189 -4.16 18.17 1.41
N ASP A 190 -4.37 18.94 0.35
CA ASP A 190 -3.33 19.33 -0.61
C ASP A 190 -2.21 20.13 0.06
N GLN A 191 -2.57 20.99 1.00
CA GLN A 191 -1.59 21.77 1.76
C GLN A 191 -0.70 20.87 2.63
N ILE A 192 -1.25 19.87 3.31
CA ILE A 192 -0.49 18.93 4.15
C ILE A 192 0.35 18.00 3.26
N MET A 193 -0.20 17.58 2.12
CA MET A 193 0.48 16.69 1.15
C MET A 193 1.42 17.44 0.21
N ALA A 194 1.51 18.77 0.28
CA ALA A 194 2.50 19.51 -0.51
C ALA A 194 3.93 19.08 -0.17
N PRO A 195 4.84 18.94 -1.16
CA PRO A 195 6.23 18.62 -0.91
C PRO A 195 6.88 19.61 0.05
N SER A 196 7.63 19.11 1.02
CA SER A 196 8.40 19.98 1.92
C SER A 196 9.47 20.73 1.13
N THR A 197 9.47 22.06 1.17
CA THR A 197 10.43 22.93 0.47
C THR A 197 11.88 22.75 0.95
N ALA A 198 12.13 21.96 1.97
CA ALA A 198 13.46 21.68 2.50
C ALA A 198 14.31 20.71 1.64
N ALA A 199 13.72 20.07 0.63
CA ALA A 199 14.44 19.12 -0.24
C ALA A 199 15.02 19.76 -1.50
N ALA A 200 14.83 21.06 -1.76
CA ALA A 200 15.22 21.73 -3.01
C ALA A 200 16.60 22.42 -2.98
N THR A 201 17.39 22.29 -1.90
CA THR A 201 18.66 23.03 -1.75
C THR A 201 19.88 22.13 -1.55
N THR A 202 20.01 21.03 -2.31
CA THR A 202 21.31 20.33 -2.38
C THR A 202 21.55 19.74 -3.77
N SER A 203 21.64 20.59 -4.78
CA SER A 203 22.36 20.26 -6.00
C SER A 203 22.72 21.53 -6.80
N VAL A 204 23.63 22.35 -6.29
CA VAL A 204 24.54 23.17 -7.10
C VAL A 204 25.73 23.51 -6.21
N ALA A 205 26.83 22.80 -6.34
CA ALA A 205 28.18 23.35 -6.28
C ALA A 205 29.20 22.26 -6.62
N THR A 206 29.84 22.49 -7.71
CA THR A 206 31.14 22.07 -8.28
C THR A 206 31.25 20.66 -8.80
#